data_7d399fc9b2ddb7f61fbada18237bb5eb
#
_entry.id   7d399fc9b2ddb7f61fbada18237bb5eb
#
_cell.length_a   1.000
_cell.length_b   1.000
_cell.length_c   1.000
_cell.angle_alpha   90.00
_cell.angle_beta   90.00
_cell.angle_gamma   90.00
#
_symmetry.space_group_name_H-M   'P 1'
#
loop_
_entity.id
_entity.type
_entity.pdbx_description
1 polymer ?
#
loop_
_entity_poly.entity_id
_entity_poly.type
_entity_poly.pdbx_seq_one_letter_code
_entity_poly.pdbx_strand_id
1 'polypeptide(L)'
;MDARNGIGGSLAGLDLRAEIDRLRKERNAVILAHYYQKPELQDLADFVGDSLDLSRKAAETDAEVIAFCGVRFMAETAKILSPDKIVVLPDMNAGCSLEDSCPPEQFAAFRAAHPDHIALTYINCSTEVKALSDIIVTSSSAEKILAQIPPEQKIIFGPDRNLGGYLKRKVGRDLLLWPGVCIVHEAFSETELLKLKAQHPGAPVAAHPECPPHVLDHADYVGSTRGILEFSQAMAGDTLIVATEPHIIHQMQKAMPSKTFIGAPGADGNCNCNICPYMALNNMEKLYLALRDLTPRIEIEEGLRLQAKKSLDRMLDMASATVGMGDLGPAPTIGGDPTKGD
;
A
#
# COMPACT_ATOMS: atom_id res chain seq x y z
N MET A 1 10.73 -7.20 38.95
CA MET A 1 9.47 -6.75 39.59
C MET A 1 8.55 -6.33 38.48
N ASP A 2 7.49 -7.09 38.32
CA ASP A 2 6.51 -7.07 37.24
C ASP A 2 5.65 -5.78 37.27
N ALA A 3 5.77 -4.97 36.22
CA ALA A 3 4.85 -3.83 36.00
C ALA A 3 3.73 -4.25 35.00
N ARG A 4 3.11 -5.38 35.26
CA ARG A 4 1.86 -5.79 34.65
C ARG A 4 0.73 -5.58 35.66
N ASN A 5 0.23 -4.34 35.77
CA ASN A 5 -1.10 -4.14 36.36
C ASN A 5 -1.63 -2.73 36.10
N GLY A 6 -2.80 -2.70 35.49
CA GLY A 6 -3.74 -1.60 35.62
C GLY A 6 -4.08 -0.86 34.34
N ILE A 7 -4.88 -1.45 33.44
CA ILE A 7 -5.99 -0.80 32.72
C ILE A 7 -6.76 -1.93 32.00
N GLY A 8 -7.38 -2.81 32.77
CA GLY A 8 -8.30 -3.85 32.30
C GLY A 8 -9.73 -3.54 32.72
N GLY A 9 -10.28 -2.42 32.30
CA GLY A 9 -11.73 -2.27 32.28
C GLY A 9 -12.27 -3.23 31.21
N SER A 10 -13.09 -4.22 31.62
CA SER A 10 -13.74 -5.13 30.67
C SER A 10 -14.45 -4.32 29.60
N LEU A 11 -14.07 -4.48 28.32
CA LEU A 11 -14.78 -3.91 27.17
C LEU A 11 -16.08 -4.68 26.86
N ALA A 12 -16.38 -5.71 27.66
CA ALA A 12 -17.59 -6.53 27.53
C ALA A 12 -18.84 -5.67 27.74
N GLY A 13 -19.69 -5.61 26.74
CA GLY A 13 -20.93 -4.82 26.77
C GLY A 13 -20.79 -3.37 26.27
N LEU A 14 -19.59 -2.92 25.88
CA LEU A 14 -19.39 -1.61 25.28
C LEU A 14 -19.74 -1.64 23.79
N ASP A 15 -20.56 -0.71 23.34
CA ASP A 15 -20.73 -0.44 21.90
C ASP A 15 -19.50 0.30 21.39
N LEU A 16 -18.50 -0.46 20.93
CA LEU A 16 -17.23 0.08 20.47
C LEU A 16 -17.41 1.07 19.32
N ARG A 17 -18.39 0.85 18.44
CA ARG A 17 -18.66 1.76 17.32
C ARG A 17 -19.12 3.12 17.83
N ALA A 18 -20.11 3.13 18.71
CA ALA A 18 -20.61 4.36 19.30
C ALA A 18 -19.54 5.11 20.11
N GLU A 19 -18.70 4.38 20.84
CA GLU A 19 -17.62 4.97 21.64
C GLU A 19 -16.49 5.52 20.79
N ILE A 20 -16.10 4.83 19.70
CA ILE A 20 -15.12 5.34 18.73
C ILE A 20 -15.65 6.62 18.08
N ASP A 21 -16.91 6.65 17.66
CA ASP A 21 -17.53 7.85 17.08
C ASP A 21 -17.60 9.03 18.07
N ARG A 22 -17.87 8.74 19.36
CA ARG A 22 -17.84 9.75 20.43
C ARG A 22 -16.43 10.32 20.61
N LEU A 23 -15.42 9.43 20.77
CA LEU A 23 -14.03 9.83 20.99
C LEU A 23 -13.46 10.57 19.77
N ARG A 24 -13.80 10.14 18.55
CA ARG A 24 -13.40 10.82 17.32
C ARG A 24 -13.81 12.30 17.33
N LYS A 25 -15.06 12.59 17.72
CA LYS A 25 -15.57 13.97 17.83
C LYS A 25 -14.92 14.73 18.99
N GLU A 26 -14.83 14.11 20.15
CA GLU A 26 -14.25 14.71 21.37
C GLU A 26 -12.78 15.08 21.20
N ARG A 27 -12.02 14.25 20.46
CA ARG A 27 -10.58 14.42 20.22
C ARG A 27 -10.27 15.25 18.98
N ASN A 28 -11.25 15.75 18.26
CA ASN A 28 -11.07 16.31 16.93
C ASN A 28 -10.18 15.38 16.07
N ALA A 29 -10.56 14.10 15.99
CA ALA A 29 -9.78 13.07 15.34
C ALA A 29 -10.33 12.71 13.97
N VAL A 30 -9.42 12.38 13.04
CA VAL A 30 -9.72 11.72 11.77
C VAL A 30 -9.23 10.27 11.82
N ILE A 31 -10.05 9.34 11.35
CA ILE A 31 -9.69 7.93 11.20
C ILE A 31 -9.35 7.69 9.73
N LEU A 32 -8.09 7.37 9.45
CA LEU A 32 -7.59 7.01 8.13
C LEU A 32 -7.39 5.51 8.06
N ALA A 33 -7.99 4.82 7.08
CA ALA A 33 -7.84 3.38 6.92
C ALA A 33 -7.34 2.98 5.54
N HIS A 34 -6.40 2.04 5.49
CA HIS A 34 -5.99 1.44 4.25
C HIS A 34 -7.04 0.44 3.75
N TYR A 35 -7.16 0.24 2.43
CA TYR A 35 -8.06 -0.75 1.81
C TYR A 35 -7.86 -2.18 2.32
N TYR A 36 -6.69 -2.51 2.89
CA TYR A 36 -6.37 -3.84 3.43
C TYR A 36 -6.73 -4.00 4.91
N GLN A 37 -7.45 -3.05 5.49
CA GLN A 37 -8.01 -3.20 6.83
C GLN A 37 -9.30 -4.02 6.80
N LYS A 38 -9.63 -4.65 7.93
CA LYS A 38 -10.88 -5.38 8.10
C LYS A 38 -12.09 -4.48 7.78
N PRO A 39 -13.18 -5.06 7.23
CA PRO A 39 -14.38 -4.30 6.85
C PRO A 39 -14.91 -3.36 7.93
N GLU A 40 -14.93 -3.81 9.19
CA GLU A 40 -15.42 -3.01 10.31
C GLU A 40 -14.59 -1.73 10.56
N LEU A 41 -13.27 -1.77 10.31
CA LEU A 41 -12.41 -0.59 10.41
C LEU A 41 -12.56 0.33 9.21
N GLN A 42 -12.71 -0.23 8.00
CA GLN A 42 -12.98 0.55 6.80
C GLN A 42 -14.32 1.31 6.92
N ASP A 43 -15.35 0.68 7.50
CA ASP A 43 -16.67 1.28 7.69
C ASP A 43 -16.74 2.36 8.77
N LEU A 44 -15.75 2.42 9.66
CA LEU A 44 -15.59 3.47 10.66
C LEU A 44 -14.72 4.64 10.21
N ALA A 45 -13.88 4.40 9.20
CA ALA A 45 -12.93 5.40 8.74
C ALA A 45 -13.62 6.60 8.10
N ASP A 46 -13.10 7.79 8.36
CA ASP A 46 -13.48 9.01 7.67
C ASP A 46 -12.99 9.01 6.23
N PHE A 47 -11.88 8.30 5.99
CA PHE A 47 -11.30 8.14 4.67
C PHE A 47 -10.64 6.77 4.51
N VAL A 48 -10.98 6.06 3.42
CA VAL A 48 -10.35 4.80 3.01
C VAL A 48 -9.60 5.03 1.71
N GLY A 49 -8.33 4.63 1.66
CA GLY A 49 -7.50 4.87 0.49
C GLY A 49 -6.27 3.96 0.39
N ASP A 50 -5.50 4.15 -0.69
CA ASP A 50 -4.15 3.60 -0.80
C ASP A 50 -3.11 4.49 -0.10
N SER A 51 -1.83 4.09 -0.14
CA SER A 51 -0.76 4.82 0.55
C SER A 51 -0.61 6.28 0.08
N LEU A 52 -0.83 6.57 -1.20
CA LEU A 52 -0.73 7.94 -1.72
C LEU A 52 -1.91 8.80 -1.27
N ASP A 53 -3.13 8.25 -1.38
CA ASP A 53 -4.34 8.95 -0.94
C ASP A 53 -4.29 9.28 0.54
N LEU A 54 -3.88 8.30 1.37
CA LEU A 54 -3.76 8.46 2.82
C LEU A 54 -2.66 9.46 3.20
N SER A 55 -1.53 9.50 2.47
CA SER A 55 -0.47 10.49 2.67
C SER A 55 -0.97 11.90 2.40
N ARG A 56 -1.69 12.10 1.29
CA ARG A 56 -2.31 13.40 0.96
C ARG A 56 -3.33 13.80 2.02
N LYS A 57 -4.19 12.88 2.41
CA LYS A 57 -5.23 13.16 3.40
C LYS A 57 -4.66 13.50 4.76
N ALA A 58 -3.57 12.82 5.18
CA ALA A 58 -2.86 13.15 6.41
C ALA A 58 -2.25 14.56 6.37
N ALA A 59 -1.70 14.98 5.22
CA ALA A 59 -1.12 16.32 5.05
C ALA A 59 -2.17 17.44 5.03
N GLU A 60 -3.38 17.16 4.52
CA GLU A 60 -4.44 18.16 4.28
C GLU A 60 -5.44 18.31 5.44
N THR A 61 -5.53 17.33 6.35
CA THR A 61 -6.56 17.34 7.39
C THR A 61 -6.35 18.42 8.44
N ASP A 62 -7.43 19.06 8.89
CA ASP A 62 -7.45 20.02 10.01
C ASP A 62 -7.59 19.35 11.39
N ALA A 63 -7.80 18.03 11.44
CA ALA A 63 -7.92 17.29 12.69
C ALA A 63 -6.67 17.42 13.56
N GLU A 64 -6.83 17.41 14.88
CA GLU A 64 -5.70 17.44 15.83
C GLU A 64 -5.08 16.05 16.03
N VAL A 65 -5.89 15.01 15.85
CA VAL A 65 -5.51 13.61 16.03
C VAL A 65 -5.74 12.84 14.73
N ILE A 66 -4.74 12.06 14.31
CA ILE A 66 -4.86 11.09 13.22
C ILE A 66 -4.81 9.69 13.84
N ALA A 67 -5.93 8.97 13.82
CA ALA A 67 -5.95 7.54 14.13
C ALA A 67 -5.72 6.76 12.83
N PHE A 68 -4.53 6.18 12.69
CA PHE A 68 -4.12 5.55 11.43
C PHE A 68 -4.35 4.04 11.49
N CYS A 69 -5.40 3.54 10.84
CA CYS A 69 -5.67 2.11 10.65
C CYS A 69 -4.91 1.61 9.41
N GLY A 70 -3.69 1.16 9.63
CA GLY A 70 -2.75 0.70 8.61
C GLY A 70 -1.54 0.05 9.26
N VAL A 71 -0.36 0.21 8.65
CA VAL A 71 0.91 -0.27 9.18
C VAL A 71 1.83 0.89 9.58
N ARG A 72 2.88 0.58 10.36
CA ARG A 72 3.73 1.56 11.00
C ARG A 72 4.31 2.59 10.03
N PHE A 73 4.91 2.18 8.92
CA PHE A 73 5.51 3.11 7.96
C PHE A 73 4.49 4.11 7.36
N MET A 74 3.20 3.75 7.29
CA MET A 74 2.13 4.65 6.84
C MET A 74 1.81 5.70 7.91
N ALA A 75 1.70 5.28 9.17
CA ALA A 75 1.48 6.19 10.30
C ALA A 75 2.70 7.11 10.51
N GLU A 76 3.93 6.60 10.32
CA GLU A 76 5.15 7.41 10.28
C GLU A 76 5.10 8.44 9.14
N THR A 77 4.66 8.04 7.95
CA THR A 77 4.49 8.99 6.82
C THR A 77 3.51 10.11 7.18
N ALA A 78 2.38 9.77 7.83
CA ALA A 78 1.44 10.78 8.32
C ALA A 78 2.09 11.72 9.35
N LYS A 79 2.91 11.21 10.28
CA LYS A 79 3.64 12.01 11.26
C LYS A 79 4.71 12.89 10.63
N ILE A 80 5.43 12.39 9.61
CA ILE A 80 6.43 13.19 8.87
C ILE A 80 5.78 14.40 8.20
N LEU A 81 4.61 14.20 7.58
CA LEU A 81 3.89 15.24 6.83
C LEU A 81 3.11 16.19 7.75
N SER A 82 2.68 15.73 8.91
CA SER A 82 1.87 16.48 9.88
C SER A 82 2.48 16.41 11.29
N PRO A 83 3.64 17.06 11.52
CA PRO A 83 4.41 16.91 12.74
C PRO A 83 3.69 17.42 14.00
N ASP A 84 2.84 18.42 13.86
CA ASP A 84 2.11 19.04 14.97
C ASP A 84 0.92 18.21 15.45
N LYS A 85 0.50 17.22 14.66
CA LYS A 85 -0.63 16.36 14.98
C LYS A 85 -0.21 15.16 15.84
N ILE A 86 -1.14 14.72 16.69
CA ILE A 86 -1.01 13.43 17.39
C ILE A 86 -1.36 12.34 16.40
N VAL A 87 -0.40 11.49 16.04
CA VAL A 87 -0.65 10.30 15.21
C VAL A 87 -0.62 9.07 16.09
N VAL A 88 -1.72 8.34 16.14
CA VAL A 88 -1.84 7.07 16.87
C VAL A 88 -2.01 5.89 15.90
N LEU A 89 -1.35 4.78 16.21
CA LEU A 89 -1.46 3.51 15.48
C LEU A 89 -2.07 2.47 16.44
N PRO A 90 -3.17 1.79 16.10
CA PRO A 90 -3.82 0.86 17.02
C PRO A 90 -2.92 -0.26 17.52
N ASP A 91 -1.98 -0.75 16.70
CA ASP A 91 -0.98 -1.74 17.10
C ASP A 91 0.42 -1.40 16.53
N MET A 92 1.40 -1.17 17.39
CA MET A 92 2.78 -0.87 16.98
C MET A 92 3.50 -2.05 16.32
N ASN A 93 3.00 -3.28 16.47
CA ASN A 93 3.54 -4.45 15.75
C ASN A 93 2.99 -4.58 14.33
N ALA A 94 2.08 -3.70 13.92
CA ALA A 94 1.60 -3.63 12.54
C ALA A 94 2.72 -3.10 11.62
N GLY A 95 3.70 -3.96 11.31
CA GLY A 95 4.86 -3.70 10.46
C GLY A 95 4.60 -4.01 8.99
N CYS A 96 5.69 -4.26 8.25
CA CYS A 96 5.63 -4.62 6.83
C CYS A 96 6.86 -5.46 6.45
N SER A 97 6.65 -6.59 5.75
CA SER A 97 7.76 -7.45 5.30
C SER A 97 8.72 -6.75 4.33
N LEU A 98 8.24 -5.79 3.55
CA LEU A 98 9.11 -4.98 2.70
C LEU A 98 9.99 -4.04 3.52
N GLU A 99 9.43 -3.38 4.53
CA GLU A 99 10.18 -2.57 5.50
C GLU A 99 11.25 -3.41 6.19
N ASP A 100 10.87 -4.59 6.71
CA ASP A 100 11.78 -5.52 7.39
C ASP A 100 12.90 -6.05 6.48
N SER A 101 12.61 -6.20 5.17
CA SER A 101 13.59 -6.67 4.16
C SER A 101 14.63 -5.63 3.76
N CYS A 102 14.47 -4.36 4.18
CA CYS A 102 15.32 -3.25 3.78
C CYS A 102 15.86 -2.48 5.00
N PRO A 103 16.78 -3.07 5.78
CA PRO A 103 17.39 -2.40 6.92
C PRO A 103 18.16 -1.14 6.49
N PRO A 104 18.06 -0.02 7.24
CA PRO A 104 18.65 1.26 6.86
C PRO A 104 20.16 1.20 6.60
N GLU A 105 20.91 0.47 7.43
CA GLU A 105 22.38 0.34 7.29
C GLU A 105 22.75 -0.39 6.00
N GLN A 106 21.99 -1.44 5.64
CA GLN A 106 22.22 -2.20 4.43
C GLN A 106 21.84 -1.35 3.19
N PHE A 107 20.76 -0.61 3.26
CA PHE A 107 20.35 0.29 2.18
C PHE A 107 21.35 1.43 1.98
N ALA A 108 21.88 2.00 3.06
CA ALA A 108 22.93 3.01 3.00
C ALA A 108 24.22 2.47 2.33
N ALA A 109 24.64 1.25 2.69
CA ALA A 109 25.78 0.59 2.07
C ALA A 109 25.54 0.31 0.58
N PHE A 110 24.34 -0.12 0.22
CA PHE A 110 23.94 -0.36 -1.16
C PHE A 110 24.00 0.94 -1.98
N ARG A 111 23.49 2.05 -1.46
CA ARG A 111 23.62 3.37 -2.11
C ARG A 111 25.08 3.81 -2.25
N ALA A 112 25.88 3.64 -1.21
CA ALA A 112 27.31 4.02 -1.24
C ALA A 112 28.10 3.24 -2.29
N ALA A 113 27.71 2.00 -2.58
CA ALA A 113 28.32 1.19 -3.65
C ALA A 113 27.89 1.65 -5.06
N HIS A 114 26.87 2.49 -5.19
CA HIS A 114 26.31 2.95 -6.46
C HIS A 114 26.10 4.49 -6.45
N PRO A 115 27.18 5.29 -6.33
CA PRO A 115 27.08 6.73 -6.08
C PRO A 115 26.54 7.53 -7.28
N ASP A 116 26.50 6.95 -8.46
CA ASP A 116 25.94 7.52 -9.69
C ASP A 116 24.44 7.23 -9.90
N HIS A 117 23.82 6.52 -8.95
CA HIS A 117 22.39 6.22 -8.95
C HIS A 117 21.62 7.11 -7.98
N ILE A 118 20.43 7.54 -8.35
CA ILE A 118 19.44 8.07 -7.41
C ILE A 118 18.62 6.92 -6.82
N ALA A 119 18.17 7.09 -5.58
CA ALA A 119 17.29 6.14 -4.91
C ALA A 119 15.83 6.54 -5.10
N LEU A 120 15.13 5.83 -5.97
CA LEU A 120 13.68 5.88 -6.13
C LEU A 120 13.09 4.76 -5.28
N THR A 121 12.49 5.12 -4.14
CA THR A 121 12.16 4.15 -3.11
C THR A 121 10.65 4.04 -2.91
N TYR A 122 10.14 2.81 -2.94
CA TYR A 122 8.75 2.52 -2.64
C TYR A 122 8.46 2.83 -1.17
N ILE A 123 7.31 3.46 -0.90
CA ILE A 123 6.93 4.02 0.40
C ILE A 123 6.90 2.99 1.55
N ASN A 124 6.84 1.69 1.22
CA ASN A 124 6.84 0.57 2.16
C ASN A 124 8.24 0.33 2.75
N CYS A 125 8.77 1.34 3.41
CA CYS A 125 10.10 1.36 4.03
C CYS A 125 10.08 2.22 5.30
N SER A 126 11.08 2.06 6.16
CA SER A 126 11.21 2.82 7.40
C SER A 126 11.46 4.32 7.16
N THR A 127 11.30 5.13 8.20
CA THR A 127 11.61 6.57 8.16
C THR A 127 13.08 6.83 7.81
N GLU A 128 14.00 5.99 8.31
CA GLU A 128 15.43 6.08 8.02
C GLU A 128 15.73 5.81 6.53
N VAL A 129 15.07 4.82 5.94
CA VAL A 129 15.21 4.54 4.50
C VAL A 129 14.61 5.66 3.66
N LYS A 130 13.48 6.26 4.09
CA LYS A 130 12.93 7.46 3.46
C LYS A 130 13.92 8.63 3.49
N ALA A 131 14.62 8.82 4.62
CA ALA A 131 15.65 9.86 4.77
C ALA A 131 16.88 9.62 3.88
N LEU A 132 17.19 8.35 3.59
CA LEU A 132 18.25 7.95 2.66
C LEU A 132 17.82 8.01 1.19
N SER A 133 16.57 8.25 0.87
CA SER A 133 16.02 8.20 -0.48
C SER A 133 15.99 9.57 -1.13
N ASP A 134 16.13 9.61 -2.46
CA ASP A 134 16.00 10.85 -3.21
C ASP A 134 14.54 11.17 -3.54
N ILE A 135 13.75 10.16 -3.86
CA ILE A 135 12.33 10.30 -4.18
C ILE A 135 11.60 9.06 -3.63
N ILE A 136 10.52 9.28 -2.90
CA ILE A 136 9.58 8.21 -2.54
C ILE A 136 8.55 8.04 -3.66
N VAL A 137 8.09 6.81 -3.86
CA VAL A 137 6.98 6.49 -4.75
C VAL A 137 5.99 5.55 -4.09
N THR A 138 4.76 5.54 -4.59
CA THR A 138 3.74 4.53 -4.31
C THR A 138 3.44 3.72 -5.57
N SER A 139 2.72 2.61 -5.45
CA SER A 139 2.25 1.88 -6.63
C SER A 139 1.38 2.74 -7.57
N SER A 140 0.69 3.77 -7.03
CA SER A 140 -0.11 4.72 -7.80
C SER A 140 0.71 5.80 -8.50
N SER A 141 1.91 6.13 -8.01
CA SER A 141 2.71 7.27 -8.50
C SER A 141 4.00 6.87 -9.22
N ALA A 142 4.48 5.64 -9.02
CA ALA A 142 5.82 5.22 -9.44
C ALA A 142 6.05 5.37 -10.96
N GLU A 143 5.10 4.95 -11.77
CA GLU A 143 5.18 5.05 -13.23
C GLU A 143 5.25 6.50 -13.69
N LYS A 144 4.36 7.34 -13.18
CA LYS A 144 4.30 8.77 -13.48
C LYS A 144 5.55 9.53 -13.03
N ILE A 145 6.10 9.18 -11.86
CA ILE A 145 7.33 9.81 -11.35
C ILE A 145 8.53 9.33 -12.16
N LEU A 146 8.62 8.04 -12.46
CA LEU A 146 9.70 7.48 -13.26
C LEU A 146 9.79 8.10 -14.66
N ALA A 147 8.65 8.42 -15.27
CA ALA A 147 8.59 9.10 -16.56
C ALA A 147 9.12 10.54 -16.54
N GLN A 148 9.18 11.19 -15.37
CA GLN A 148 9.71 12.53 -15.19
C GLN A 148 11.24 12.57 -14.91
N ILE A 149 11.86 11.41 -14.67
CA ILE A 149 13.30 11.31 -14.40
C ILE A 149 14.04 11.15 -15.73
N PRO A 150 15.11 11.94 -16.01
CA PRO A 150 15.85 11.83 -17.25
C PRO A 150 16.27 10.38 -17.58
N PRO A 151 16.16 9.94 -18.83
CA PRO A 151 16.41 8.54 -19.21
C PRO A 151 17.82 8.03 -18.88
N GLU A 152 18.81 8.89 -18.93
CA GLU A 152 20.22 8.61 -18.62
C GLU A 152 20.51 8.47 -17.11
N GLN A 153 19.61 8.96 -16.25
CA GLN A 153 19.78 8.88 -14.80
C GLN A 153 19.64 7.42 -14.35
N LYS A 154 20.70 6.86 -13.79
CA LYS A 154 20.67 5.54 -13.17
C LYS A 154 19.85 5.56 -11.89
N ILE A 155 19.13 4.48 -11.64
CA ILE A 155 18.16 4.39 -10.53
C ILE A 155 18.35 3.10 -9.74
N ILE A 156 18.49 3.23 -8.42
CA ILE A 156 18.19 2.17 -7.46
C ILE A 156 16.70 2.17 -7.20
N PHE A 157 16.05 1.01 -7.28
CA PHE A 157 14.65 0.82 -6.89
C PHE A 157 14.52 -0.21 -5.78
N GLY A 158 13.88 0.13 -4.70
CA GLY A 158 13.59 -0.74 -3.55
C GLY A 158 12.38 -0.26 -2.75
N PRO A 159 11.93 -1.03 -1.75
CA PRO A 159 12.42 -2.37 -1.40
C PRO A 159 11.82 -3.51 -2.23
N ASP A 160 10.74 -3.32 -3.00
CA ASP A 160 10.03 -4.39 -3.70
C ASP A 160 10.62 -4.68 -5.09
N ARG A 161 11.20 -5.89 -5.26
CA ARG A 161 11.78 -6.32 -6.54
C ARG A 161 10.73 -6.57 -7.62
N ASN A 162 9.53 -7.02 -7.24
CA ASN A 162 8.47 -7.36 -8.19
C ASN A 162 7.88 -6.09 -8.80
N LEU A 163 7.53 -5.10 -7.97
CA LEU A 163 7.12 -3.78 -8.43
C LEU A 163 8.21 -3.14 -9.29
N GLY A 164 9.48 -3.17 -8.85
CA GLY A 164 10.60 -2.65 -9.63
C GLY A 164 10.79 -3.38 -10.97
N GLY A 165 10.65 -4.72 -10.98
CA GLY A 165 10.69 -5.54 -12.17
C GLY A 165 9.54 -5.25 -13.14
N TYR A 166 8.34 -5.05 -12.61
CA TYR A 166 7.19 -4.60 -13.41
C TYR A 166 7.43 -3.24 -14.06
N LEU A 167 7.89 -2.25 -13.30
CA LEU A 167 8.21 -0.92 -13.82
C LEU A 167 9.30 -0.98 -14.89
N LYS A 168 10.36 -1.75 -14.66
CA LYS A 168 11.45 -1.97 -15.62
C LYS A 168 10.92 -2.49 -16.96
N ARG A 169 10.04 -3.49 -16.97
CA ARG A 169 9.42 -4.03 -18.19
C ARG A 169 8.48 -3.02 -18.84
N LYS A 170 7.62 -2.36 -18.05
CA LYS A 170 6.57 -1.48 -18.56
C LYS A 170 7.13 -0.21 -19.19
N VAL A 171 8.14 0.39 -18.58
CA VAL A 171 8.73 1.67 -19.03
C VAL A 171 9.93 1.43 -19.97
N GLY A 172 10.43 0.20 -20.08
CA GLY A 172 11.61 -0.13 -20.89
C GLY A 172 12.91 0.49 -20.35
N ARG A 173 13.00 0.72 -19.03
CA ARG A 173 14.13 1.38 -18.38
C ARG A 173 14.84 0.44 -17.42
N ASP A 174 16.17 0.47 -17.42
CA ASP A 174 16.96 -0.33 -16.48
C ASP A 174 16.89 0.27 -15.06
N LEU A 175 16.64 -0.61 -14.08
CA LEU A 175 16.60 -0.27 -12.65
C LEU A 175 17.45 -1.28 -11.90
N LEU A 176 18.29 -0.81 -11.00
CA LEU A 176 19.03 -1.65 -10.04
C LEU A 176 18.10 -1.97 -8.86
N LEU A 177 17.69 -3.23 -8.74
CA LEU A 177 16.64 -3.62 -7.80
C LEU A 177 17.20 -4.08 -6.46
N TRP A 178 16.58 -3.63 -5.37
CA TRP A 178 16.69 -4.23 -4.05
C TRP A 178 15.91 -5.56 -4.03
N PRO A 179 16.40 -6.62 -3.33
CA PRO A 179 15.83 -7.98 -3.47
C PRO A 179 14.62 -8.29 -2.58
N GLY A 180 13.98 -7.30 -1.95
CA GLY A 180 12.82 -7.51 -1.06
C GLY A 180 11.54 -7.90 -1.82
N VAL A 181 10.62 -8.54 -1.10
CA VAL A 181 9.30 -8.93 -1.61
C VAL A 181 8.22 -8.75 -0.55
N CYS A 182 6.99 -8.51 -1.00
CA CYS A 182 5.82 -8.55 -0.14
C CYS A 182 5.37 -10.00 0.07
N ILE A 183 5.37 -10.48 1.32
CA ILE A 183 4.97 -11.88 1.65
C ILE A 183 3.55 -12.21 1.23
N VAL A 184 2.66 -11.22 1.18
CA VAL A 184 1.26 -11.37 0.76
C VAL A 184 1.17 -11.64 -0.74
N HIS A 185 1.82 -10.78 -1.53
CA HIS A 185 1.75 -10.88 -2.99
C HIS A 185 2.62 -12.01 -3.55
N GLU A 186 3.74 -12.33 -2.88
CA GLU A 186 4.58 -13.47 -3.25
C GLU A 186 3.86 -14.82 -3.04
N ALA A 187 2.83 -14.88 -2.19
CA ALA A 187 2.08 -16.10 -1.89
C ALA A 187 1.07 -16.52 -2.97
N PHE A 188 0.78 -15.68 -3.97
CA PHE A 188 -0.14 -16.04 -5.05
C PHE A 188 0.39 -17.19 -5.89
N SER A 189 -0.50 -18.13 -6.22
CA SER A 189 -0.17 -19.33 -7.00
C SER A 189 -0.68 -19.21 -8.43
N GLU A 190 0.24 -19.28 -9.40
CA GLU A 190 -0.11 -19.36 -10.82
C GLU A 190 -1.04 -20.54 -11.11
N THR A 191 -0.70 -21.73 -10.58
CA THR A 191 -1.47 -22.94 -10.80
C THR A 191 -2.93 -22.80 -10.32
N GLU A 192 -3.12 -22.24 -9.13
CA GLU A 192 -4.45 -22.05 -8.57
C GLU A 192 -5.20 -20.91 -9.27
N LEU A 193 -4.50 -19.85 -9.69
CA LEU A 193 -5.06 -18.78 -10.51
C LEU A 193 -5.59 -19.31 -11.84
N LEU A 194 -4.84 -20.17 -12.53
CA LEU A 194 -5.26 -20.79 -13.79
C LEU A 194 -6.49 -21.70 -13.61
N LYS A 195 -6.55 -22.46 -12.51
CA LYS A 195 -7.75 -23.23 -12.17
C LYS A 195 -8.95 -22.32 -11.94
N LEU A 196 -8.76 -21.21 -11.24
CA LEU A 196 -9.83 -20.25 -10.99
C LEU A 196 -10.30 -19.59 -12.30
N LYS A 197 -9.40 -19.21 -13.20
CA LYS A 197 -9.74 -18.70 -14.54
C LYS A 197 -10.55 -19.72 -15.35
N ALA A 198 -10.23 -20.99 -15.25
CA ALA A 198 -10.97 -22.06 -15.92
C ALA A 198 -12.40 -22.24 -15.36
N GLN A 199 -12.60 -21.99 -14.06
CA GLN A 199 -13.92 -22.02 -13.42
C GLN A 199 -14.78 -20.79 -13.75
N HIS A 200 -14.14 -19.67 -14.10
CA HIS A 200 -14.79 -18.40 -14.44
C HIS A 200 -14.36 -17.90 -15.83
N PRO A 201 -14.77 -18.59 -16.92
CA PRO A 201 -14.36 -18.23 -18.26
C PRO A 201 -14.76 -16.80 -18.62
N GLY A 202 -13.81 -16.00 -19.11
CA GLY A 202 -14.04 -14.60 -19.48
C GLY A 202 -13.97 -13.59 -18.32
N ALA A 203 -13.81 -14.04 -17.07
CA ALA A 203 -13.55 -13.13 -15.97
C ALA A 203 -12.12 -12.58 -16.08
N PRO A 204 -11.92 -11.24 -16.16
CA PRO A 204 -10.60 -10.66 -16.17
C PRO A 204 -9.91 -10.82 -14.79
N VAL A 205 -8.58 -10.71 -14.81
CA VAL A 205 -7.73 -10.70 -13.62
C VAL A 205 -7.15 -9.30 -13.44
N ALA A 206 -7.36 -8.69 -12.28
CA ALA A 206 -6.68 -7.48 -11.88
C ALA A 206 -5.66 -7.80 -10.78
N ALA A 207 -4.39 -7.43 -11.00
CA ALA A 207 -3.30 -7.75 -10.11
C ALA A 207 -2.55 -6.51 -9.62
N HIS A 208 -2.05 -6.58 -8.37
CA HIS A 208 -1.14 -5.58 -7.85
C HIS A 208 0.29 -5.82 -8.39
N PRO A 209 1.07 -4.78 -8.73
CA PRO A 209 2.41 -4.94 -9.30
C PRO A 209 3.46 -5.54 -8.35
N GLU A 210 3.15 -5.72 -7.06
CA GLU A 210 3.96 -6.50 -6.12
C GLU A 210 3.83 -8.01 -6.34
N CYS A 211 2.87 -8.48 -7.15
CA CYS A 211 2.76 -9.88 -7.52
C CYS A 211 3.97 -10.33 -8.34
N PRO A 212 4.40 -11.60 -8.20
CA PRO A 212 5.50 -12.13 -8.99
C PRO A 212 5.15 -12.19 -10.48
N PRO A 213 6.17 -12.17 -11.38
CA PRO A 213 5.97 -12.11 -12.83
C PRO A 213 5.01 -13.17 -13.37
N HIS A 214 5.12 -14.42 -12.91
CA HIS A 214 4.26 -15.54 -13.37
C HIS A 214 2.78 -15.32 -13.04
N VAL A 215 2.43 -14.50 -12.03
CA VAL A 215 1.03 -14.09 -11.76
C VAL A 215 0.64 -12.91 -12.65
N LEU A 216 1.54 -11.91 -12.78
CA LEU A 216 1.29 -10.73 -13.60
C LEU A 216 1.09 -11.06 -15.09
N ASP A 217 1.75 -12.11 -15.59
CA ASP A 217 1.64 -12.56 -16.99
C ASP A 217 0.22 -13.06 -17.35
N HIS A 218 -0.61 -13.36 -16.34
CA HIS A 218 -2.01 -13.75 -16.50
C HIS A 218 -3.01 -12.64 -16.19
N ALA A 219 -2.53 -11.45 -15.83
CA ALA A 219 -3.39 -10.32 -15.47
C ALA A 219 -3.82 -9.52 -16.72
N ASP A 220 -5.11 -9.20 -16.77
CA ASP A 220 -5.68 -8.31 -17.78
C ASP A 220 -5.50 -6.83 -17.40
N TYR A 221 -5.30 -6.57 -16.10
CA TYR A 221 -4.96 -5.27 -15.56
C TYR A 221 -3.92 -5.40 -14.44
N VAL A 222 -2.89 -4.57 -14.50
CA VAL A 222 -1.90 -4.42 -13.42
C VAL A 222 -1.85 -2.98 -12.96
N GLY A 223 -2.09 -2.75 -11.69
CA GLY A 223 -2.09 -1.40 -11.13
C GLY A 223 -2.18 -1.37 -9.60
N SER A 224 -2.14 -0.16 -9.04
CA SER A 224 -2.28 0.05 -7.60
C SER A 224 -3.62 -0.43 -7.07
N THR A 225 -3.76 -0.51 -5.75
CA THR A 225 -5.02 -0.86 -5.08
C THR A 225 -6.16 0.03 -5.54
N ARG A 226 -5.94 1.34 -5.60
CA ARG A 226 -6.92 2.29 -6.16
C ARG A 226 -7.19 2.02 -7.64
N GLY A 227 -6.16 1.80 -8.44
CA GLY A 227 -6.31 1.49 -9.87
C GLY A 227 -7.12 0.21 -10.12
N ILE A 228 -6.96 -0.83 -9.29
CA ILE A 228 -7.77 -2.05 -9.34
C ILE A 228 -9.24 -1.74 -9.07
N LEU A 229 -9.54 -0.89 -8.07
CA LEU A 229 -10.91 -0.45 -7.79
C LEU A 229 -11.51 0.34 -8.98
N GLU A 230 -10.76 1.27 -9.55
CA GLU A 230 -11.18 2.06 -10.72
C GLU A 230 -11.39 1.17 -11.96
N PHE A 231 -10.49 0.22 -12.23
CA PHE A 231 -10.65 -0.78 -13.29
C PHE A 231 -11.93 -1.59 -13.11
N SER A 232 -12.22 -2.03 -11.88
CA SER A 232 -13.43 -2.80 -11.58
C SER A 232 -14.72 -2.02 -11.82
N GLN A 233 -14.69 -0.70 -11.67
CA GLN A 233 -15.82 0.19 -12.00
C GLN A 233 -16.00 0.33 -13.51
N ALA A 234 -14.91 0.42 -14.26
CA ALA A 234 -14.92 0.68 -15.70
C ALA A 234 -15.18 -0.58 -16.55
N MET A 235 -14.85 -1.78 -16.03
CA MET A 235 -14.99 -3.03 -16.78
C MET A 235 -16.45 -3.36 -17.10
N ALA A 236 -16.70 -3.93 -18.29
CA ALA A 236 -18.04 -4.27 -18.76
C ALA A 236 -18.61 -5.56 -18.13
N GLY A 237 -17.77 -6.50 -17.68
CA GLY A 237 -18.20 -7.78 -17.10
C GLY A 237 -18.65 -7.67 -15.65
N ASP A 238 -19.34 -8.72 -15.18
CA ASP A 238 -19.89 -8.80 -13.84
C ASP A 238 -18.99 -9.54 -12.83
N THR A 239 -17.94 -10.21 -13.31
CA THR A 239 -17.02 -10.98 -12.45
C THR A 239 -15.58 -10.51 -12.65
N LEU A 240 -14.85 -10.31 -11.56
CA LEU A 240 -13.42 -9.94 -11.55
C LEU A 240 -12.67 -10.84 -10.59
N ILE A 241 -11.54 -11.39 -11.03
CA ILE A 241 -10.56 -12.04 -10.18
C ILE A 241 -9.56 -10.99 -9.69
N VAL A 242 -9.37 -10.93 -8.37
CA VAL A 242 -8.58 -9.88 -7.70
C VAL A 242 -7.32 -10.49 -7.08
N ALA A 243 -6.16 -10.21 -7.67
CA ALA A 243 -4.85 -10.67 -7.20
C ALA A 243 -4.14 -9.54 -6.42
N THR A 244 -4.69 -9.23 -5.25
CA THR A 244 -4.11 -8.41 -4.20
C THR A 244 -4.73 -8.81 -2.87
N GLU A 245 -4.40 -8.13 -1.78
CA GLU A 245 -4.93 -8.40 -0.45
C GLU A 245 -6.48 -8.31 -0.45
N PRO A 246 -7.19 -9.36 0.01
CA PRO A 246 -8.62 -9.52 -0.30
C PRO A 246 -9.56 -8.53 0.39
N HIS A 247 -9.17 -7.82 1.44
CA HIS A 247 -10.05 -6.85 2.11
C HIS A 247 -10.44 -5.65 1.24
N ILE A 248 -9.73 -5.38 0.11
CA ILE A 248 -10.17 -4.38 -0.87
C ILE A 248 -11.55 -4.73 -1.45
N ILE A 249 -11.89 -6.03 -1.52
CA ILE A 249 -13.16 -6.51 -2.07
C ILE A 249 -14.34 -5.90 -1.31
N HIS A 250 -14.18 -5.55 -0.03
CA HIS A 250 -15.21 -4.85 0.73
C HIS A 250 -15.62 -3.52 0.09
N GLN A 251 -14.67 -2.67 -0.28
CA GLN A 251 -14.96 -1.40 -0.96
C GLN A 251 -15.47 -1.61 -2.39
N MET A 252 -14.93 -2.62 -3.09
CA MET A 252 -15.41 -2.98 -4.43
C MET A 252 -16.88 -3.42 -4.38
N GLN A 253 -17.25 -4.27 -3.42
CA GLN A 253 -18.62 -4.75 -3.24
C GLN A 253 -19.57 -3.63 -2.83
N LYS A 254 -19.11 -2.68 -2.00
CA LYS A 254 -19.89 -1.47 -1.64
C LYS A 254 -20.16 -0.58 -2.85
N ALA A 255 -19.14 -0.38 -3.69
CA ALA A 255 -19.25 0.47 -4.88
C ALA A 255 -20.06 -0.19 -5.99
N MET A 256 -20.03 -1.52 -6.10
CA MET A 256 -20.65 -2.29 -7.18
C MET A 256 -21.34 -3.56 -6.63
N PRO A 257 -22.51 -3.40 -5.96
CA PRO A 257 -23.19 -4.53 -5.29
C PRO A 257 -23.63 -5.65 -6.23
N SER A 258 -23.80 -5.36 -7.52
CA SER A 258 -24.24 -6.33 -8.54
C SER A 258 -23.10 -7.16 -9.13
N LYS A 259 -21.81 -6.74 -8.93
CA LYS A 259 -20.66 -7.47 -9.46
C LYS A 259 -20.16 -8.53 -8.48
N THR A 260 -19.49 -9.54 -8.99
CA THR A 260 -18.83 -10.61 -8.22
C THR A 260 -17.33 -10.39 -8.22
N PHE A 261 -16.73 -10.33 -7.03
CA PHE A 261 -15.29 -10.19 -6.85
C PHE A 261 -14.74 -11.44 -6.17
N ILE A 262 -13.74 -12.06 -6.78
CA ILE A 262 -13.16 -13.32 -6.34
C ILE A 262 -11.68 -13.08 -6.05
N GLY A 263 -11.24 -13.27 -4.80
CA GLY A 263 -9.82 -13.21 -4.45
C GLY A 263 -9.04 -14.32 -5.14
N ALA A 264 -7.90 -13.96 -5.74
CA ALA A 264 -6.98 -14.94 -6.29
C ALA A 264 -6.41 -15.80 -5.15
N PRO A 265 -6.27 -17.13 -5.34
CA PRO A 265 -5.83 -18.02 -4.28
C PRO A 265 -4.30 -18.06 -4.13
N GLY A 266 -3.85 -18.37 -2.91
CA GLY A 266 -2.48 -18.76 -2.62
C GLY A 266 -2.21 -20.24 -2.93
N ALA A 267 -1.03 -20.71 -2.53
CA ALA A 267 -0.57 -22.07 -2.80
C ALA A 267 -1.41 -23.18 -2.13
N ASP A 268 -2.15 -22.86 -1.06
CA ASP A 268 -3.09 -23.76 -0.38
C ASP A 268 -4.47 -23.84 -1.04
N GLY A 269 -4.67 -23.15 -2.16
CA GLY A 269 -5.92 -23.12 -2.92
C GLY A 269 -7.02 -22.26 -2.32
N ASN A 270 -6.74 -21.49 -1.24
CA ASN A 270 -7.68 -20.53 -0.69
C ASN A 270 -7.05 -19.13 -0.60
N CYS A 271 -7.88 -18.08 -0.47
CA CYS A 271 -7.40 -16.70 -0.42
C CYS A 271 -6.98 -16.22 0.98
N ASN A 272 -7.07 -17.06 2.01
CA ASN A 272 -6.74 -16.65 3.39
C ASN A 272 -5.24 -16.44 3.59
N CYS A 273 -4.38 -17.14 2.84
CA CYS A 273 -2.94 -16.93 2.91
C CYS A 273 -2.50 -15.56 2.38
N ASN A 274 -3.37 -14.86 1.66
CA ASN A 274 -3.08 -13.55 1.10
C ASN A 274 -3.62 -12.40 1.95
N ILE A 275 -4.14 -12.69 3.14
CA ILE A 275 -4.46 -11.67 4.15
C ILE A 275 -3.17 -11.18 4.78
N CYS A 276 -2.99 -9.87 4.81
CA CYS A 276 -1.80 -9.27 5.41
C CYS A 276 -1.81 -9.45 6.93
N PRO A 277 -0.87 -10.24 7.51
CA PRO A 277 -0.84 -10.51 8.94
C PRO A 277 -0.58 -9.25 9.78
N TYR A 278 0.13 -8.27 9.22
CA TYR A 278 0.41 -7.00 9.89
C TYR A 278 -0.82 -6.10 9.93
N MET A 279 -1.53 -5.95 8.80
CA MET A 279 -2.78 -5.17 8.73
C MET A 279 -3.86 -5.77 9.66
N ALA A 280 -3.90 -7.11 9.78
CA ALA A 280 -4.85 -7.83 10.60
C ALA A 280 -4.68 -7.63 12.12
N LEU A 281 -3.55 -7.07 12.56
CA LEU A 281 -3.29 -6.74 13.97
C LEU A 281 -4.18 -5.61 14.49
N ASN A 282 -4.61 -4.71 13.61
CA ASN A 282 -5.56 -3.67 13.96
C ASN A 282 -6.97 -4.25 14.10
N ASN A 283 -7.69 -3.79 15.10
CA ASN A 283 -9.10 -4.13 15.35
C ASN A 283 -9.82 -3.00 16.08
N MET A 284 -11.13 -3.15 16.23
CA MET A 284 -11.99 -2.15 16.88
C MET A 284 -11.58 -1.81 18.32
N GLU A 285 -11.18 -2.83 19.09
CA GLU A 285 -10.79 -2.62 20.49
C GLU A 285 -9.52 -1.79 20.59
N LYS A 286 -8.51 -2.11 19.78
CA LYS A 286 -7.24 -1.38 19.73
C LYS A 286 -7.44 0.05 19.22
N LEU A 287 -8.30 0.25 18.22
CA LEU A 287 -8.67 1.59 17.73
C LEU A 287 -9.35 2.42 18.82
N TYR A 288 -10.31 1.81 19.54
CA TYR A 288 -10.96 2.46 20.68
C TYR A 288 -9.93 2.89 21.75
N LEU A 289 -9.06 1.97 22.15
CA LEU A 289 -8.02 2.25 23.15
C LEU A 289 -7.06 3.34 22.67
N ALA A 290 -6.65 3.30 21.40
CA ALA A 290 -5.76 4.29 20.82
C ALA A 290 -6.38 5.70 20.82
N LEU A 291 -7.66 5.83 20.52
CA LEU A 291 -8.40 7.11 20.58
C LEU A 291 -8.66 7.58 22.01
N ARG A 292 -8.97 6.65 22.92
CA ARG A 292 -9.24 6.97 24.34
C ARG A 292 -8.00 7.52 25.04
N ASP A 293 -6.89 6.80 24.89
CA ASP A 293 -5.65 7.05 25.66
C ASP A 293 -4.65 7.92 24.89
N LEU A 294 -4.90 8.16 23.58
CA LEU A 294 -3.97 8.79 22.64
C LEU A 294 -2.60 8.12 22.65
N THR A 295 -2.60 6.77 22.68
CA THR A 295 -1.40 5.92 22.70
C THR A 295 -1.74 4.55 22.08
N PRO A 296 -0.78 3.85 21.43
CA PRO A 296 0.59 4.31 21.19
C PRO A 296 0.67 5.42 20.15
N ARG A 297 1.61 6.35 20.33
CA ARG A 297 1.88 7.46 19.40
C ARG A 297 3.06 7.14 18.50
N ILE A 298 3.01 7.70 17.32
CA ILE A 298 4.16 7.76 16.42
C ILE A 298 4.97 9.00 16.78
N GLU A 299 6.21 8.79 17.21
CA GLU A 299 7.18 9.84 17.49
C GLU A 299 8.41 9.65 16.60
N ILE A 300 8.90 10.73 16.02
CA ILE A 300 10.04 10.73 15.09
C ILE A 300 10.96 11.87 15.50
N GLU A 301 12.27 11.59 15.60
CA GLU A 301 13.27 12.62 15.86
C GLU A 301 13.23 13.67 14.75
N GLU A 302 13.28 14.97 15.10
CA GLU A 302 13.02 16.07 14.19
C GLU A 302 14.02 16.14 13.02
N GLY A 303 15.31 15.89 13.28
CA GLY A 303 16.33 15.88 12.22
C GLY A 303 16.08 14.78 11.19
N LEU A 304 15.74 13.56 11.66
CA LEU A 304 15.37 12.44 10.80
C LEU A 304 14.07 12.73 10.03
N ARG A 305 13.06 13.28 10.71
CA ARG A 305 11.79 13.68 10.09
C ARG A 305 12.01 14.64 8.92
N LEU A 306 12.82 15.69 9.13
CA LEU A 306 13.10 16.70 8.10
C LEU A 306 13.85 16.11 6.90
N GLN A 307 14.72 15.13 7.12
CA GLN A 307 15.41 14.42 6.04
C GLN A 307 14.43 13.56 5.23
N ALA A 308 13.62 12.74 5.90
CA ALA A 308 12.62 11.89 5.25
C ALA A 308 11.54 12.71 4.52
N LYS A 309 11.18 13.88 5.05
CA LYS A 309 10.19 14.77 4.42
C LYS A 309 10.59 15.20 3.01
N LYS A 310 11.88 15.39 2.73
CA LYS A 310 12.35 15.85 1.41
C LYS A 310 11.96 14.87 0.29
N SER A 311 12.13 13.58 0.51
CA SER A 311 11.78 12.55 -0.48
C SER A 311 10.28 12.35 -0.63
N LEU A 312 9.51 12.56 0.46
CA LEU A 312 8.04 12.54 0.44
C LEU A 312 7.46 13.77 -0.25
N ASP A 313 7.99 14.98 0.01
CA ASP A 313 7.56 16.20 -0.69
C ASP A 313 7.76 16.06 -2.20
N ARG A 314 8.92 15.53 -2.64
CA ARG A 314 9.17 15.25 -4.06
C ARG A 314 8.14 14.29 -4.64
N MET A 315 7.76 13.23 -3.90
CA MET A 315 6.70 12.32 -4.32
C MET A 315 5.39 13.07 -4.54
N LEU A 316 4.96 13.89 -3.58
CA LEU A 316 3.69 14.61 -3.65
C LEU A 316 3.68 15.62 -4.81
N ASP A 317 4.77 16.36 -4.99
CA ASP A 317 4.93 17.34 -6.06
C ASP A 317 4.90 16.67 -7.44
N MET A 318 5.73 15.65 -7.65
CA MET A 318 5.83 14.94 -8.92
C MET A 318 4.55 14.13 -9.24
N ALA A 319 3.91 13.56 -8.23
CA ALA A 319 2.63 12.85 -8.40
C ALA A 319 1.49 13.82 -8.77
N SER A 320 1.57 15.08 -8.38
CA SER A 320 0.56 16.11 -8.67
C SER A 320 0.81 16.83 -10.01
N ALA A 321 2.05 16.86 -10.50
CA ALA A 321 2.42 17.51 -11.75
C ALA A 321 1.55 17.03 -12.92
N THR A 322 1.02 17.93 -13.72
CA THR A 322 0.33 17.59 -14.99
C THR A 322 1.39 17.20 -16.02
N VAL A 323 1.65 15.91 -16.16
CA VAL A 323 2.40 15.41 -17.32
C VAL A 323 1.44 15.49 -18.51
N GLY A 324 1.82 16.23 -19.55
CA GLY A 324 1.02 16.29 -20.78
C GLY A 324 0.79 14.86 -21.31
N MET A 325 -0.46 14.51 -21.56
CA MET A 325 -0.87 13.15 -22.02
C MET A 325 -0.35 12.80 -23.45
N GLY A 326 0.74 13.45 -23.92
CA GLY A 326 1.33 13.26 -25.24
C GLY A 326 2.41 12.19 -25.34
N ASP A 327 3.00 11.73 -24.23
CA ASP A 327 4.20 10.89 -24.27
C ASP A 327 4.02 9.45 -23.74
N LEU A 328 2.84 9.07 -23.30
CA LEU A 328 2.56 7.67 -22.97
C LEU A 328 1.94 7.01 -24.19
N GLY A 329 2.75 6.31 -24.98
CA GLY A 329 2.28 5.45 -26.06
C GLY A 329 1.23 4.46 -25.57
N PRO A 330 0.35 3.94 -26.47
CA PRO A 330 -0.71 3.01 -26.08
C PRO A 330 -0.08 1.80 -25.35
N ALA A 331 -0.74 1.37 -24.27
CA ALA A 331 -0.32 0.20 -23.52
C ALA A 331 -0.07 -0.97 -24.50
N PRO A 332 1.06 -1.68 -24.38
CA PRO A 332 1.28 -2.85 -25.20
C PRO A 332 0.18 -3.87 -24.90
N THR A 333 -0.62 -4.20 -25.90
CA THR A 333 -1.56 -5.33 -25.85
C THR A 333 -0.72 -6.60 -25.71
N ILE A 334 -0.71 -7.17 -24.50
CA ILE A 334 -0.20 -8.51 -24.26
C ILE A 334 -1.27 -9.48 -24.76
N GLY A 335 -1.22 -9.80 -26.05
CA GLY A 335 -2.11 -10.73 -26.70
C GLY A 335 -1.47 -11.16 -28.01
N GLY A 336 -0.58 -12.16 -27.94
CA GLY A 336 -0.12 -12.89 -29.13
C GLY A 336 -1.27 -13.71 -29.68
N ASP A 337 -1.67 -13.43 -30.90
CA ASP A 337 -2.56 -14.28 -31.69
C ASP A 337 -1.88 -15.63 -31.97
N PRO A 338 -2.37 -16.77 -31.45
CA PRO A 338 -1.75 -18.08 -31.64
C PRO A 338 -2.01 -18.69 -33.03
N THR A 339 -2.55 -17.94 -33.99
CA THR A 339 -2.96 -18.48 -35.30
C THR A 339 -2.08 -18.06 -36.50
N LYS A 340 -0.90 -17.46 -36.28
CA LYS A 340 0.04 -17.23 -37.35
C LYS A 340 1.31 -18.06 -37.14
N GLY A 341 1.21 -19.36 -37.52
CA GLY A 341 2.35 -20.12 -37.91
C GLY A 341 2.77 -19.76 -39.36
N ASP A 342 4.05 -19.51 -39.52
CA ASP A 342 4.85 -19.89 -40.71
C ASP A 342 6.29 -20.11 -40.26
#